data_a18b8b2d9e26dba8c2637432f10d3695
#
_entry.id   a18b8b2d9e26dba8c2637432f10d3695
#
_cell.length_a   1.000
_cell.length_b   1.000
_cell.length_c   1.000
_cell.angle_alpha   90.00
_cell.angle_beta   90.00
_cell.angle_gamma   90.00
#
_symmetry.space_group_name_H-M   'P 1'
#
loop_
_entity.id
_entity.type
_entity.pdbx_description
1 polymer ?
#
loop_
_entity_poly.entity_id
_entity_poly.type
_entity_poly.pdbx_seq_one_letter_code
_entity_poly.pdbx_strand_id
1 'polypeptide(L)'
;MDFNVHVILNIFHLLFVAPLLIYVGIQRASLPEWAFNSLLGLGIVVLMYQLYKSYIKYSSGALGLWINLMHVFLIAPLLIYIGANGKNTPRPAFELLLLTGFAAFGYHLYYLVLAANTVSGGKST
;
A
#
# COMPACT_ATOMS: atom_id res chain seq x y z
N MET A 1 -9.81 22.09 5.97
CA MET A 1 -9.63 20.67 5.78
C MET A 1 -9.27 20.00 7.08
N ASP A 2 -9.90 18.92 7.33
CA ASP A 2 -9.66 18.21 8.56
C ASP A 2 -8.41 17.36 8.47
N PHE A 3 -7.74 17.23 9.60
CA PHE A 3 -6.64 16.33 9.75
C PHE A 3 -7.23 14.95 9.99
N ASN A 4 -7.76 14.39 8.95
CA ASN A 4 -8.60 13.21 9.08
C ASN A 4 -7.81 11.92 8.78
N VAL A 5 -8.54 10.82 8.77
CA VAL A 5 -7.97 9.50 8.54
C VAL A 5 -7.20 9.43 7.23
N HIS A 6 -7.67 10.13 6.20
CA HIS A 6 -7.00 10.08 4.89
C HIS A 6 -5.61 10.69 4.93
N VAL A 7 -5.45 11.79 5.67
CA VAL A 7 -4.13 12.41 5.82
C VAL A 7 -3.20 11.47 6.59
N ILE A 8 -3.71 10.89 7.66
CA ILE A 8 -2.93 9.95 8.46
C ILE A 8 -2.52 8.74 7.63
N LEU A 9 -3.44 8.19 6.84
CA LEU A 9 -3.14 7.06 5.97
C LEU A 9 -2.08 7.41 4.93
N ASN A 10 -2.17 8.60 4.35
CA ASN A 10 -1.19 9.03 3.37
C ASN A 10 0.21 9.14 3.99
N ILE A 11 0.29 9.69 5.20
CA ILE A 11 1.57 9.81 5.89
C ILE A 11 2.12 8.43 6.23
N PHE A 12 1.26 7.54 6.74
CA PHE A 12 1.67 6.19 7.09
C PHE A 12 2.22 5.44 5.87
N HIS A 13 1.50 5.50 4.76
CA HIS A 13 1.95 4.82 3.54
C HIS A 13 3.22 5.42 2.99
N LEU A 14 3.36 6.73 3.07
CA LEU A 14 4.53 7.41 2.56
C LEU A 14 5.79 7.10 3.38
N LEU A 15 5.66 7.04 4.69
CA LEU A 15 6.82 6.88 5.59
C LEU A 15 7.14 5.44 5.93
N PHE A 16 6.18 4.53 5.85
CA PHE A 16 6.38 3.14 6.27
C PHE A 16 6.11 2.14 5.15
N VAL A 17 4.95 2.23 4.51
CA VAL A 17 4.55 1.21 3.55
C VAL A 17 5.40 1.29 2.28
N ALA A 18 5.46 2.45 1.66
CA ALA A 18 6.21 2.59 0.41
C ALA A 18 7.70 2.30 0.60
N PRO A 19 8.37 2.83 1.65
CA PRO A 19 9.78 2.47 1.88
C PRO A 19 9.96 0.97 2.14
N LEU A 20 9.03 0.34 2.83
CA LEU A 20 9.10 -1.09 3.09
C LEU A 20 9.05 -1.89 1.78
N LEU A 21 8.11 -1.57 0.91
CA LEU A 21 7.97 -2.27 -0.37
C LEU A 21 9.20 -2.06 -1.24
N ILE A 22 9.72 -0.83 -1.26
CA ILE A 22 10.92 -0.53 -2.03
C ILE A 22 12.11 -1.30 -1.47
N TYR A 23 12.26 -1.33 -0.15
CA TYR A 23 13.34 -2.06 0.50
C TYR A 23 13.30 -3.55 0.15
N VAL A 24 12.13 -4.16 0.27
CA VAL A 24 11.97 -5.58 -0.05
C VAL A 24 12.27 -5.83 -1.52
N GLY A 25 11.80 -4.96 -2.40
CA GLY A 25 12.05 -5.10 -3.84
C GLY A 25 13.53 -5.00 -4.20
N ILE A 26 14.30 -4.23 -3.43
CA ILE A 26 15.74 -4.08 -3.67
C ILE A 26 16.50 -5.26 -3.08
N GLN A 27 16.19 -5.66 -1.85
CA GLN A 27 16.92 -6.71 -1.15
C GLN A 27 16.62 -8.11 -1.67
N ARG A 28 15.39 -8.31 -2.12
CA ARG A 28 14.97 -9.59 -2.73
C ARG A 28 15.32 -10.78 -1.85
N ALA A 29 15.97 -11.80 -2.42
CA ALA A 29 16.27 -13.04 -1.73
C ALA A 29 17.27 -12.88 -0.59
N SER A 30 17.93 -11.73 -0.47
CA SER A 30 18.87 -11.51 0.64
C SER A 30 18.18 -11.17 1.95
N LEU A 31 16.86 -11.00 1.94
CA LEU A 31 16.12 -10.75 3.16
C LEU A 31 16.16 -11.95 4.11
N PRO A 32 16.16 -11.70 5.43
CA PRO A 32 16.07 -12.81 6.38
C PRO A 32 14.68 -13.43 6.35
N GLU A 33 14.59 -14.65 6.83
CA GLU A 33 13.35 -15.39 6.77
C GLU A 33 12.22 -14.74 7.54
N TRP A 34 12.52 -14.12 8.67
CA TRP A 34 11.47 -13.44 9.44
C TRP A 34 10.83 -12.31 8.64
N ALA A 35 11.58 -11.70 7.73
CA ALA A 35 11.01 -10.64 6.89
C ALA A 35 9.97 -11.21 5.93
N PHE A 36 10.24 -12.38 5.35
CA PHE A 36 9.26 -13.02 4.48
C PHE A 36 8.01 -13.44 5.25
N ASN A 37 8.20 -13.95 6.46
CA ASN A 37 7.06 -14.31 7.30
C ASN A 37 6.22 -13.08 7.65
N SER A 38 6.89 -11.96 7.90
CA SER A 38 6.20 -10.70 8.19
C SER A 38 5.40 -10.22 6.97
N LEU A 39 5.96 -10.37 5.77
CA LEU A 39 5.25 -10.00 4.55
C LEU A 39 4.01 -10.86 4.36
N LEU A 40 4.12 -12.15 4.65
CA LEU A 40 2.97 -13.05 4.54
C LEU A 40 1.86 -12.62 5.49
N GLY A 41 2.21 -12.37 6.74
CA GLY A 41 1.22 -11.90 7.73
C GLY A 41 0.61 -10.58 7.33
N LEU A 42 1.45 -9.63 6.90
CA LEU A 42 0.97 -8.33 6.48
C LEU A 42 0.03 -8.46 5.28
N GLY A 43 0.38 -9.31 4.31
CA GLY A 43 -0.46 -9.52 3.15
C GLY A 43 -1.83 -10.06 3.52
N ILE A 44 -1.88 -11.01 4.45
CA ILE A 44 -3.15 -11.57 4.91
C ILE A 44 -3.98 -10.50 5.60
N VAL A 45 -3.37 -9.70 6.48
CA VAL A 45 -4.08 -8.62 7.18
C VAL A 45 -4.61 -7.60 6.18
N VAL A 46 -3.78 -7.20 5.22
CA VAL A 46 -4.21 -6.24 4.20
C VAL A 46 -5.37 -6.81 3.40
N LEU A 47 -5.29 -8.08 3.02
CA LEU A 47 -6.36 -8.71 2.25
C LEU A 47 -7.68 -8.68 3.00
N MET A 48 -7.68 -9.10 4.26
CA MET A 48 -8.90 -9.15 5.06
C MET A 48 -9.48 -7.75 5.26
N TYR A 49 -8.63 -6.80 5.61
CA TYR A 49 -9.09 -5.43 5.84
C TYR A 49 -9.65 -4.80 4.56
N GLN A 50 -8.96 -4.99 3.45
CA GLN A 50 -9.37 -4.36 2.20
C GLN A 50 -10.62 -5.02 1.62
N LEU A 51 -10.79 -6.34 1.84
CA LEU A 51 -12.04 -7.00 1.46
C LEU A 51 -13.21 -6.40 2.23
N TYR A 52 -13.04 -6.19 3.53
CA TYR A 52 -14.06 -5.59 4.36
C TYR A 52 -14.41 -4.18 3.87
N LYS A 53 -13.40 -3.35 3.62
CA LYS A 53 -13.64 -1.98 3.15
C LYS A 53 -14.25 -1.97 1.75
N SER A 54 -13.85 -2.90 0.90
CA SER A 54 -14.42 -3.00 -0.45
C SER A 54 -15.90 -3.33 -0.37
N TYR A 55 -16.27 -4.25 0.51
CA TYR A 55 -17.66 -4.61 0.68
C TYR A 55 -18.48 -3.41 1.15
N ILE A 56 -17.98 -2.68 2.14
CA ILE A 56 -18.67 -1.52 2.68
C ILE A 56 -18.85 -0.45 1.60
N LYS A 57 -17.80 -0.17 0.85
CA LYS A 57 -17.90 0.86 -0.20
C LYS A 57 -18.84 0.44 -1.32
N TYR A 58 -18.79 -0.82 -1.69
CA TYR A 58 -19.70 -1.32 -2.71
C TYR A 58 -21.15 -1.21 -2.26
N SER A 59 -21.44 -1.63 -1.05
CA SER A 59 -22.80 -1.62 -0.51
C SER A 59 -23.34 -0.21 -0.35
N SER A 60 -22.50 0.74 0.03
CA SER A 60 -22.93 2.11 0.27
C SER A 60 -22.83 3.02 -0.94
N GLY A 61 -22.25 2.51 -2.04
CA GLY A 61 -22.05 3.33 -3.23
C GLY A 61 -20.97 4.40 -3.08
N ALA A 62 -20.10 4.25 -2.09
CA ALA A 62 -19.04 5.23 -1.86
C ALA A 62 -18.03 5.24 -3.00
N LEU A 63 -17.42 6.40 -3.21
CA LEU A 63 -16.39 6.56 -4.23
C LEU A 63 -15.06 5.98 -3.74
N GLY A 64 -14.18 5.72 -4.69
CA GLY A 64 -12.85 5.26 -4.36
C GLY A 64 -12.73 3.76 -4.15
N LEU A 65 -13.74 3.00 -4.55
CA LEU A 65 -13.70 1.55 -4.43
C LEU A 65 -12.50 0.95 -5.15
N TRP A 66 -12.10 1.55 -6.28
CA TRP A 66 -11.02 1.00 -7.10
C TRP A 66 -9.70 0.84 -6.34
N ILE A 67 -9.42 1.76 -5.41
CA ILE A 67 -8.15 1.69 -4.68
C ILE A 67 -8.15 0.49 -3.71
N ASN A 68 -9.31 0.19 -3.11
CA ASN A 68 -9.43 -0.97 -2.26
C ASN A 68 -9.32 -2.26 -3.07
N LEU A 69 -9.93 -2.29 -4.25
CA LEU A 69 -9.84 -3.46 -5.12
C LEU A 69 -8.43 -3.69 -5.61
N MET A 70 -7.66 -2.62 -5.85
CA MET A 70 -6.26 -2.75 -6.21
C MET A 70 -5.47 -3.44 -5.09
N HIS A 71 -5.76 -3.10 -3.85
CA HIS A 71 -5.11 -3.77 -2.72
C HIS A 71 -5.49 -5.25 -2.65
N VAL A 72 -6.76 -5.56 -2.92
CA VAL A 72 -7.24 -6.94 -2.86
C VAL A 72 -6.64 -7.79 -3.99
N PHE A 73 -6.54 -7.25 -5.20
CA PHE A 73 -6.17 -8.04 -6.36
C PHE A 73 -4.71 -7.92 -6.77
N LEU A 74 -4.00 -6.91 -6.30
CA LEU A 74 -2.60 -6.75 -6.64
C LEU A 74 -1.69 -6.77 -5.42
N ILE A 75 -1.93 -5.86 -4.48
CA ILE A 75 -0.96 -5.65 -3.40
C ILE A 75 -0.96 -6.81 -2.41
N ALA A 76 -2.13 -7.19 -1.90
CA ALA A 76 -2.20 -8.27 -0.93
C ALA A 76 -1.74 -9.61 -1.52
N PRO A 77 -2.20 -10.01 -2.73
CA PRO A 77 -1.71 -11.26 -3.31
C PRO A 77 -0.21 -11.25 -3.55
N LEU A 78 0.36 -10.10 -3.94
CA LEU A 78 1.78 -10.00 -4.17
C LEU A 78 2.57 -10.19 -2.88
N LEU A 79 2.13 -9.55 -1.80
CA LEU A 79 2.77 -9.71 -0.49
C LEU A 79 2.68 -11.16 -0.01
N ILE A 80 1.52 -11.78 -0.16
CA ILE A 80 1.31 -13.17 0.25
C ILE A 80 2.21 -14.10 -0.58
N TYR A 81 2.25 -13.87 -1.88
CA TYR A 81 3.05 -14.70 -2.78
C TYR A 81 4.54 -14.63 -2.42
N ILE A 82 5.05 -13.42 -2.23
CA ILE A 82 6.47 -13.24 -1.88
C ILE A 82 6.74 -13.80 -0.49
N GLY A 83 5.86 -13.54 0.46
CA GLY A 83 6.04 -14.04 1.83
C GLY A 83 6.02 -15.56 1.90
N ALA A 84 5.14 -16.19 1.13
CA ALA A 84 5.03 -17.65 1.14
C ALA A 84 6.19 -18.33 0.43
N ASN A 85 6.68 -17.73 -0.66
CA ASN A 85 7.78 -18.32 -1.42
C ASN A 85 9.15 -17.95 -0.86
N GLY A 86 9.25 -16.87 -0.11
CA GLY A 86 10.49 -16.45 0.50
C GLY A 86 11.61 -16.29 -0.50
N LYS A 87 12.74 -16.91 -0.20
CA LYS A 87 13.92 -16.82 -1.06
C LYS A 87 13.71 -17.46 -2.44
N ASN A 88 12.69 -18.27 -2.59
CA ASN A 88 12.38 -18.91 -3.88
C ASN A 88 11.47 -18.06 -4.76
N THR A 89 11.13 -16.85 -4.31
CA THR A 89 10.30 -15.93 -5.09
C THR A 89 11.01 -15.56 -6.38
N PRO A 90 10.33 -15.65 -7.54
CA PRO A 90 10.93 -15.22 -8.80
C PRO A 90 11.24 -13.73 -8.79
N ARG A 91 12.32 -13.37 -9.46
CA ARG A 91 12.75 -11.98 -9.53
C ARG A 91 11.66 -11.01 -10.02
N PRO A 92 10.88 -11.35 -11.05
CA PRO A 92 9.83 -10.42 -11.50
C PRO A 92 8.83 -10.03 -10.42
N ALA A 93 8.58 -10.92 -9.45
CA ALA A 93 7.68 -10.59 -8.35
C ALA A 93 8.28 -9.49 -7.47
N PHE A 94 9.58 -9.57 -7.18
CA PHE A 94 10.26 -8.52 -6.43
C PHE A 94 10.28 -7.20 -7.21
N GLU A 95 10.48 -7.28 -8.52
CA GLU A 95 10.48 -6.08 -9.35
C GLU A 95 9.10 -5.43 -9.39
N LEU A 96 8.05 -6.24 -9.46
CA LEU A 96 6.69 -5.73 -9.40
C LEU A 96 6.43 -5.05 -8.06
N LEU A 97 6.93 -5.63 -6.98
CA LEU A 97 6.79 -5.03 -5.66
C LEU A 97 7.52 -3.69 -5.58
N LEU A 98 8.71 -3.62 -6.17
CA LEU A 98 9.48 -2.37 -6.22
C LEU A 98 8.70 -1.28 -6.98
N LEU A 99 8.14 -1.63 -8.13
CA LEU A 99 7.30 -0.69 -8.88
C LEU A 99 6.09 -0.26 -8.06
N THR A 100 5.46 -1.21 -7.39
CA THR A 100 4.31 -0.91 -6.55
C THR A 100 4.70 0.04 -5.42
N GLY A 101 5.89 -0.14 -4.85
CA GLY A 101 6.40 0.77 -3.82
C GLY A 101 6.58 2.19 -4.32
N PHE A 102 7.16 2.34 -5.51
CA PHE A 102 7.32 3.67 -6.10
C PHE A 102 5.97 4.29 -6.45
N ALA A 103 5.05 3.48 -6.96
CA ALA A 103 3.71 3.97 -7.28
C ALA A 103 2.98 4.41 -6.01
N ALA A 104 3.10 3.65 -4.94
CA ALA A 104 2.47 4.00 -3.67
C ALA A 104 3.07 5.29 -3.11
N PHE A 105 4.39 5.44 -3.21
CA PHE A 105 5.07 6.66 -2.77
C PHE A 105 4.51 7.87 -3.51
N GLY A 106 4.47 7.80 -4.85
CA GLY A 106 3.98 8.91 -5.65
C GLY A 106 2.51 9.21 -5.42
N TYR A 107 1.69 8.18 -5.33
CA TYR A 107 0.26 8.33 -5.14
C TYR A 107 -0.04 9.03 -3.81
N HIS A 108 0.56 8.53 -2.73
CA HIS A 108 0.27 9.09 -1.41
C HIS A 108 0.91 10.46 -1.22
N LEU A 109 2.08 10.69 -1.82
CA LEU A 109 2.70 12.01 -1.79
C LEU A 109 1.84 13.03 -2.51
N TYR A 110 1.30 12.66 -3.67
CA TYR A 110 0.44 13.55 -4.45
C TYR A 110 -0.76 14.00 -3.62
N TYR A 111 -1.46 13.06 -2.98
CA TYR A 111 -2.63 13.41 -2.20
C TYR A 111 -2.28 14.16 -0.91
N LEU A 112 -1.11 13.89 -0.35
CA LEU A 112 -0.65 14.65 0.81
C LEU A 112 -0.38 16.10 0.43
N VAL A 113 0.25 16.33 -0.72
CA VAL A 113 0.52 17.68 -1.20
C VAL A 113 -0.78 18.43 -1.48
N LEU A 114 -1.77 17.74 -2.09
CA LEU A 114 -3.07 18.35 -2.31
C LEU A 114 -3.72 18.77 -0.99
N ALA A 115 -3.66 17.90 0.02
CA ALA A 115 -4.23 18.20 1.33
C ALA A 115 -3.54 19.41 1.95
N ALA A 116 -2.21 19.47 1.85
CA ALA A 116 -1.45 20.60 2.40
C ALA A 116 -1.81 21.90 1.69
N ASN A 117 -1.95 21.85 0.37
CA ASN A 117 -2.33 23.04 -0.38
C ASN A 117 -3.72 23.51 0.00
N THR A 118 -4.64 22.60 0.21
CA THR A 118 -6.00 22.94 0.62
C THR A 118 -5.97 23.67 1.95
N VAL A 119 -5.16 23.19 2.90
CA VAL A 119 -5.06 23.81 4.21
C VAL A 119 -4.40 25.18 4.13
N SER A 120 -3.23 25.24 3.46
CA SER A 120 -2.46 26.48 3.45
C SER A 120 -3.05 27.51 2.50
N GLY A 121 -3.76 27.08 1.46
CA GLY A 121 -4.37 27.99 0.51
C GLY A 121 -5.61 28.66 1.03
N GLY A 122 -6.07 28.24 2.14
CA GLY A 122 -7.29 28.79 2.66
C GLY A 122 -8.42 28.47 1.75
N LYS A 123 -8.53 28.44 1.21
CA LYS A 123 -9.31 28.25 0.45
C LYS A 123 -9.49 28.46 -0.62
N SER A 124 -9.21 28.70 -0.90
CA SER A 124 -9.44 29.04 -1.86
C SER A 124 -9.74 28.48 -2.84
N THR A 125 -9.89 28.21 -3.06
CA THR A 125 -10.17 27.72 -4.05
C THR A 125 -10.83 27.03 -4.21
#